data_a79fa479bf9376b9a25fad14a8dfdfff
#
_entry.id   a79fa479bf9376b9a25fad14a8dfdfff
#
_cell.length_a   1.000
_cell.length_b   1.000
_cell.length_c   1.000
_cell.angle_alpha   90.00
_cell.angle_beta   90.00
_cell.angle_gamma   90.00
#
_symmetry.space_group_name_H-M   'P 1'
#
loop_
_entity.id
_entity.type
_entity.pdbx_description
1 polymer ?
#
loop_
_entity_poly.entity_id
_entity_poly.type
_entity_poly.pdbx_seq_one_letter_code
_entity_poly.pdbx_strand_id
1 'polypeptide(L)'
;MLDVRTDDGLRHMDWIERHLAEAHRSETEAAWAGQVSLNRELYQAVAAAGNLLFAGAFADGELVGYCSAFLLRHLHYDCLMCQHDALFLLPAYRAGTAGLRLVRTIEREAARRGAAYAAWHAKPGSSFEGILARRGRREDVVYLRQLMKG
;
A
#
# COMPACT_ATOMS: atom_id res chain seq x y z
N MET A 1 17.47 -6.05 12.64
CA MET A 1 16.99 -6.07 11.23
C MET A 1 15.49 -6.19 11.21
N LEU A 2 14.81 -5.42 10.37
CA LEU A 2 13.37 -5.52 10.24
C LEU A 2 12.95 -6.87 9.63
N ASP A 3 11.95 -7.49 10.24
CA ASP A 3 11.25 -8.62 9.64
C ASP A 3 10.16 -8.10 8.69
N VAL A 4 10.24 -8.43 7.41
CA VAL A 4 9.27 -8.02 6.39
C VAL A 4 8.64 -9.28 5.80
N ARG A 5 7.32 -9.41 5.98
CA ARG A 5 6.57 -10.60 5.56
C ARG A 5 5.13 -10.28 5.21
N THR A 6 4.50 -11.19 4.48
CA THR A 6 3.03 -11.18 4.34
C THR A 6 2.36 -11.48 5.68
N ASP A 7 1.23 -10.88 5.93
CA ASP A 7 0.42 -11.11 7.13
C ASP A 7 -1.06 -10.83 6.83
N ASP A 8 -1.91 -11.11 7.80
CA ASP A 8 -3.33 -10.75 7.75
C ASP A 8 -3.50 -9.26 8.09
N GLY A 9 -3.75 -8.44 7.08
CA GLY A 9 -3.91 -6.99 7.25
C GLY A 9 -5.05 -6.60 8.20
N LEU A 10 -6.12 -7.40 8.28
CA LEU A 10 -7.25 -7.10 9.15
C LEU A 10 -6.86 -7.12 10.64
N ARG A 11 -5.91 -7.95 11.02
CA ARG A 11 -5.39 -8.05 12.39
C ARG A 11 -4.66 -6.79 12.85
N HIS A 12 -4.17 -6.00 11.90
CA HIS A 12 -3.34 -4.82 12.17
C HIS A 12 -4.09 -3.50 12.06
N MET A 13 -5.36 -3.50 11.67
CA MET A 13 -6.11 -2.26 11.41
C MET A 13 -6.19 -1.34 12.62
N ASP A 14 -6.44 -1.87 13.81
CA ASP A 14 -6.49 -1.08 15.04
C ASP A 14 -5.14 -0.44 15.38
N TRP A 15 -4.06 -1.19 15.17
CA TRP A 15 -2.71 -0.69 15.39
C TRP A 15 -2.36 0.41 14.39
N ILE A 16 -2.68 0.18 13.11
CA ILE A 16 -2.43 1.16 12.05
C ILE A 16 -3.17 2.47 12.34
N GLU A 17 -4.46 2.41 12.67
CA GLU A 17 -5.22 3.62 12.98
C GLU A 17 -4.66 4.39 14.19
N ARG A 18 -4.25 3.68 15.24
CA ARG A 18 -3.76 4.33 16.47
C ARG A 18 -2.33 4.85 16.39
N HIS A 19 -1.46 4.18 15.65
CA HIS A 19 -0.02 4.44 15.73
C HIS A 19 0.64 4.88 14.42
N LEU A 20 0.04 4.58 13.28
CA LEU A 20 0.65 4.85 11.98
C LEU A 20 -0.14 5.84 11.11
N ALA A 21 -1.46 5.85 11.22
CA ALA A 21 -2.32 6.57 10.30
C ALA A 21 -2.07 8.09 10.31
N GLU A 22 -1.90 8.71 11.47
CA GLU A 22 -1.65 10.15 11.55
C GLU A 22 -0.29 10.54 10.96
N ALA A 23 0.77 9.78 11.23
CA ALA A 23 2.07 10.00 10.65
C ALA A 23 2.04 9.81 9.13
N HIS A 24 1.33 8.80 8.65
CA HIS A 24 1.12 8.56 7.23
C HIS A 24 0.36 9.72 6.58
N ARG A 25 -0.73 10.14 7.18
CA ARG A 25 -1.53 11.27 6.70
C ARG A 25 -0.71 12.55 6.60
N SER A 26 0.05 12.88 7.64
CA SER A 26 0.84 14.13 7.68
C SER A 26 1.90 14.22 6.59
N GLU A 27 2.38 13.09 6.09
CA GLU A 27 3.43 13.05 5.09
C GLU A 27 2.93 12.87 3.64
N THR A 28 1.87 12.10 3.46
CA THR A 28 1.48 11.62 2.13
C THR A 28 0.09 12.02 1.71
N GLU A 29 -0.77 12.31 2.67
CA GLU A 29 -2.16 12.56 2.36
C GLU A 29 -2.41 13.94 1.77
N ALA A 30 -3.32 13.97 0.85
CA ALA A 30 -3.87 15.20 0.35
C ALA A 30 -4.75 15.84 1.43
N ALA A 31 -4.64 17.16 1.59
CA ALA A 31 -5.48 17.93 2.51
C ALA A 31 -6.99 17.73 2.26
N TRP A 32 -7.36 17.30 1.05
CA TRP A 32 -8.74 17.03 0.67
C TRP A 32 -9.37 15.83 1.39
N ALA A 33 -8.55 14.86 1.80
CA ALA A 33 -9.04 13.62 2.43
C ALA A 33 -9.48 13.82 3.89
N GLY A 34 -9.09 14.92 4.51
CA GLY A 34 -9.40 15.18 5.90
C GLY A 34 -8.76 14.18 6.85
N GLN A 35 -9.52 13.69 7.82
CA GLN A 35 -9.05 12.69 8.78
C GLN A 35 -9.01 11.29 8.16
N VAL A 36 -7.97 10.52 8.47
CA VAL A 36 -7.90 9.12 8.05
C VAL A 36 -9.01 8.33 8.73
N SER A 37 -9.81 7.65 7.93
CA SER A 37 -10.84 6.73 8.39
C SER A 37 -10.82 5.50 7.49
N LEU A 38 -10.36 4.38 8.01
CA LEU A 38 -10.31 3.14 7.26
C LEU A 38 -11.71 2.57 7.07
N ASN A 39 -12.08 2.28 5.83
CA ASN A 39 -13.34 1.59 5.52
C ASN A 39 -13.20 0.09 5.85
N ARG A 40 -13.43 -0.27 7.11
CA ARG A 40 -13.23 -1.64 7.61
C ARG A 40 -14.10 -2.67 6.91
N GLU A 41 -15.35 -2.32 6.62
CA GLU A 41 -16.27 -3.22 5.91
C GLU A 41 -15.76 -3.55 4.51
N LEU A 42 -15.23 -2.56 3.80
CA LEU A 42 -14.66 -2.77 2.48
C LEU A 42 -13.38 -3.62 2.55
N TYR A 43 -12.49 -3.36 3.50
CA TYR A 43 -11.31 -4.20 3.72
C TYR A 43 -11.69 -5.65 4.02
N GLN A 44 -12.69 -5.87 4.87
CA GLN A 44 -13.21 -7.20 5.17
C GLN A 44 -13.79 -7.90 3.93
N ALA A 45 -14.56 -7.19 3.12
CA ALA A 45 -15.13 -7.73 1.87
C ALA A 45 -14.03 -8.11 0.87
N VAL A 46 -13.03 -7.26 0.69
CA VAL A 46 -11.89 -7.54 -0.20
C VAL A 46 -11.09 -8.73 0.31
N ALA A 47 -10.86 -8.83 1.61
CA ALA A 47 -10.17 -9.97 2.23
C ALA A 47 -10.98 -11.27 2.10
N ALA A 48 -12.29 -11.23 2.34
CA ALA A 48 -13.17 -12.39 2.20
C ALA A 48 -13.21 -12.93 0.77
N ALA A 49 -13.08 -12.05 -0.22
CA ALA A 49 -12.98 -12.44 -1.63
C ALA A 49 -11.57 -13.00 -2.02
N GLY A 50 -10.62 -13.03 -1.09
CA GLY A 50 -9.24 -13.46 -1.38
C GLY A 50 -8.40 -12.43 -2.13
N ASN A 51 -8.84 -11.17 -2.16
CA ASN A 51 -8.25 -10.11 -2.99
C ASN A 51 -7.40 -9.10 -2.20
N LEU A 52 -7.35 -9.20 -0.87
CA LEU A 52 -6.50 -8.32 -0.07
C LEU A 52 -5.08 -8.89 0.04
N LEU A 53 -4.12 -8.02 -0.21
CA LEU A 53 -2.70 -8.28 -0.03
C LEU A 53 -2.15 -7.36 1.05
N PHE A 54 -1.40 -7.91 1.98
CA PHE A 54 -0.78 -7.14 3.04
C PHE A 54 0.64 -7.66 3.34
N ALA A 55 1.57 -6.73 3.47
CA ALA A 55 2.92 -6.99 3.96
C ALA A 55 3.22 -6.04 5.11
N GLY A 56 3.72 -6.57 6.21
CA GLY A 56 4.16 -5.80 7.37
C GLY A 56 5.66 -5.78 7.51
N ALA A 57 6.19 -4.67 8.02
CA ALA A 57 7.55 -4.54 8.52
C ALA A 57 7.50 -4.46 10.04
N PHE A 58 8.21 -5.37 10.70
CA PHE A 58 8.17 -5.53 12.15
C PHE A 58 9.57 -5.29 12.76
N ALA A 59 9.62 -4.48 13.80
CA ALA A 59 10.78 -4.28 14.66
C ALA A 59 10.43 -4.83 16.04
N ASP A 60 11.21 -5.80 16.52
CA ASP A 60 10.98 -6.46 17.82
C ASP A 60 9.53 -6.94 18.02
N GLY A 61 8.91 -7.42 16.92
CA GLY A 61 7.54 -7.91 16.90
C GLY A 61 6.46 -6.84 16.74
N GLU A 62 6.82 -5.56 16.75
CA GLU A 62 5.90 -4.45 16.59
C GLU A 62 5.84 -3.96 15.15
N LEU A 63 4.64 -3.71 14.64
CA LEU A 63 4.44 -3.21 13.28
C LEU A 63 4.89 -1.75 13.18
N VAL A 64 5.92 -1.50 12.37
CA VAL A 64 6.52 -0.17 12.16
C VAL A 64 6.31 0.35 10.74
N GLY A 65 5.74 -0.46 9.87
CA GLY A 65 5.40 -0.08 8.51
C GLY A 65 4.62 -1.18 7.81
N TYR A 66 3.96 -0.83 6.72
CA TYR A 66 3.15 -1.78 5.97
C TYR A 66 2.99 -1.37 4.51
N CYS A 67 2.62 -2.33 3.72
CA CYS A 67 2.11 -2.13 2.37
C CYS A 67 0.82 -2.92 2.20
N SER A 68 -0.23 -2.27 1.74
CA SER A 68 -1.49 -2.92 1.36
C SER A 68 -1.77 -2.72 -0.12
N ALA A 69 -2.37 -3.72 -0.71
CA ALA A 69 -2.78 -3.75 -2.10
C ALA A 69 -3.97 -4.68 -2.26
N PHE A 70 -4.62 -4.63 -3.39
CA PHE A 70 -5.74 -5.52 -3.68
C PHE A 70 -5.69 -6.01 -5.13
N LEU A 71 -6.24 -7.18 -5.35
CA LEU A 71 -6.38 -7.77 -6.67
C LEU A 71 -7.68 -7.32 -7.29
N LEU A 72 -7.63 -6.92 -8.54
CA LEU A 72 -8.81 -6.62 -9.35
C LEU A 72 -8.62 -7.14 -10.77
N ARG A 73 -9.72 -7.53 -11.39
CA ARG A 73 -9.70 -7.85 -12.82
C ARG A 73 -9.84 -6.57 -13.63
N HIS A 74 -8.88 -6.35 -14.52
CA HIS A 74 -8.91 -5.19 -15.39
C HIS A 74 -10.01 -5.34 -16.44
N LEU A 75 -10.96 -4.39 -16.46
CA LEU A 75 -12.14 -4.50 -17.31
C LEU A 75 -11.79 -4.50 -18.81
N HIS A 76 -10.80 -3.73 -19.21
CA HIS A 76 -10.48 -3.54 -20.62
C HIS A 76 -9.52 -4.62 -21.16
N TYR A 77 -8.60 -5.12 -20.35
CA TYR A 77 -7.57 -6.07 -20.79
C TYR A 77 -7.76 -7.49 -20.26
N ASP A 78 -8.82 -7.73 -19.52
CA ASP A 78 -9.17 -9.03 -18.94
C ASP A 78 -7.99 -9.77 -18.27
N CYS A 79 -7.20 -9.04 -17.54
CA CYS A 79 -6.12 -9.60 -16.73
C CYS A 79 -6.31 -9.28 -15.25
N LEU A 80 -5.73 -10.09 -14.38
CA LEU A 80 -5.70 -9.80 -12.95
C LEU A 80 -4.57 -8.82 -12.67
N MET A 81 -4.89 -7.74 -11.97
CA MET A 81 -3.97 -6.67 -11.60
C MET A 81 -3.84 -6.58 -10.09
N CYS A 82 -2.65 -6.30 -9.61
CA CYS A 82 -2.41 -5.86 -8.25
C CYS A 82 -2.44 -4.32 -8.22
N GLN A 83 -3.34 -3.74 -7.45
CA GLN A 83 -3.50 -2.31 -7.28
C GLN A 83 -2.98 -1.89 -5.91
N HIS A 84 -2.04 -0.96 -5.88
CA HIS A 84 -1.53 -0.36 -4.64
C HIS A 84 -2.64 0.41 -3.92
N ASP A 85 -2.75 0.20 -2.62
CA ASP A 85 -3.65 0.93 -1.72
C ASP A 85 -2.84 1.90 -0.84
N ALA A 86 -1.95 1.37 0.02
CA ALA A 86 -1.14 2.19 0.90
C ALA A 86 0.26 1.60 1.09
N LEU A 87 1.25 2.47 1.24
CA LEU A 87 2.60 2.13 1.70
C LEU A 87 3.06 3.17 2.70
N PHE A 88 3.43 2.71 3.87
CA PHE A 88 4.00 3.57 4.91
C PHE A 88 5.06 2.83 5.73
N LEU A 89 6.10 3.53 6.11
CA LEU A 89 7.14 3.06 7.01
C LEU A 89 7.55 4.22 7.90
N LEU A 90 7.61 4.00 9.19
CA LEU A 90 8.05 5.04 10.13
C LEU A 90 9.43 5.58 9.75
N PRO A 91 9.67 6.90 9.85
CA PRO A 91 10.91 7.53 9.40
C PRO A 91 12.19 6.88 9.94
N ALA A 92 12.18 6.47 11.21
CA ALA A 92 13.32 5.81 11.83
C ALA A 92 13.79 4.51 11.14
N TYR A 93 12.92 3.90 10.34
CA TYR A 93 13.18 2.61 9.68
C TYR A 93 13.36 2.72 8.15
N ARG A 94 13.41 3.94 7.62
CA ARG A 94 13.50 4.18 6.16
C ARG A 94 14.91 4.04 5.60
N ALA A 95 15.92 4.10 6.44
CA ALA A 95 17.29 3.87 6.01
C ALA A 95 17.47 2.41 5.60
N GLY A 96 17.88 2.17 4.35
CA GLY A 96 18.10 0.83 3.83
C GLY A 96 17.01 0.33 2.88
N THR A 97 16.69 -0.96 2.95
CA THR A 97 15.89 -1.66 1.92
C THR A 97 14.48 -2.04 2.35
N ALA A 98 14.03 -1.62 3.52
CA ALA A 98 12.75 -2.09 4.08
C ALA A 98 11.55 -1.74 3.20
N GLY A 99 11.49 -0.50 2.67
CA GLY A 99 10.44 -0.10 1.73
C GLY A 99 10.42 -0.93 0.45
N LEU A 100 11.59 -1.17 -0.12
CA LEU A 100 11.74 -2.04 -1.30
C LEU A 100 11.34 -3.49 -1.00
N ARG A 101 11.64 -3.98 0.20
CA ARG A 101 11.24 -5.33 0.62
C ARG A 101 9.74 -5.46 0.77
N LEU A 102 9.05 -4.43 1.28
CA LEU A 102 7.58 -4.37 1.34
C LEU A 102 6.98 -4.49 -0.07
N VAL A 103 7.47 -3.67 -1.01
CA VAL A 103 7.02 -3.71 -2.42
C VAL A 103 7.22 -5.10 -3.02
N ARG A 104 8.42 -5.66 -2.90
CA ARG A 104 8.74 -7.00 -3.43
C ARG A 104 7.90 -8.12 -2.80
N THR A 105 7.57 -7.98 -1.53
CA THR A 105 6.74 -8.97 -0.84
C THR A 105 5.32 -8.97 -1.39
N ILE A 106 4.75 -7.78 -1.63
CA ILE A 106 3.43 -7.66 -2.29
C ILE A 106 3.48 -8.19 -3.72
N GLU A 107 4.49 -7.81 -4.51
CA GLU A 107 4.62 -8.27 -5.90
C GLU A 107 4.71 -9.79 -6.02
N ARG A 108 5.50 -10.43 -5.16
CA ARG A 108 5.60 -11.90 -5.13
C ARG A 108 4.27 -12.57 -4.77
N GLU A 109 3.58 -12.03 -3.76
CA GLU A 109 2.29 -12.57 -3.36
C GLU A 109 1.22 -12.36 -4.44
N ALA A 110 1.21 -11.19 -5.07
CA ALA A 110 0.32 -10.90 -6.20
C ALA A 110 0.55 -11.86 -7.37
N ALA A 111 1.81 -12.08 -7.75
CA ALA A 111 2.18 -13.02 -8.80
C ALA A 111 1.77 -14.46 -8.45
N ARG A 112 1.96 -14.87 -7.20
CA ARG A 112 1.53 -16.19 -6.72
C ARG A 112 0.01 -16.38 -6.84
N ARG A 113 -0.77 -15.32 -6.68
CA ARG A 113 -2.23 -15.32 -6.85
C ARG A 113 -2.69 -15.08 -8.30
N GLY A 114 -1.78 -14.97 -9.25
CA GLY A 114 -2.07 -14.89 -10.68
C GLY A 114 -2.14 -13.48 -11.26
N ALA A 115 -1.72 -12.45 -10.53
CA ALA A 115 -1.65 -11.11 -11.08
C ALA A 115 -0.60 -11.02 -12.20
N ALA A 116 -0.99 -10.42 -13.32
CA ALA A 116 -0.10 -10.19 -14.46
C ALA A 116 0.72 -8.92 -14.32
N TYR A 117 0.18 -7.91 -13.63
CA TYR A 117 0.79 -6.60 -13.44
C TYR A 117 0.53 -6.07 -12.04
N ALA A 118 1.41 -5.17 -11.58
CA ALA A 118 1.21 -4.37 -10.38
C ALA A 118 1.23 -2.89 -10.74
N ALA A 119 0.22 -2.15 -10.32
CA ALA A 119 0.11 -0.71 -10.46
C ALA A 119 0.43 -0.03 -9.13
N TRP A 120 1.45 0.80 -9.13
CA TRP A 120 1.93 1.52 -7.96
C TRP A 120 1.69 3.02 -8.10
N HIS A 121 1.25 3.66 -7.02
CA HIS A 121 1.10 5.11 -6.93
C HIS A 121 2.16 5.70 -6.00
N ALA A 122 2.80 6.77 -6.43
CA ALA A 122 3.75 7.51 -5.62
C ALA A 122 3.52 9.01 -5.78
N LYS A 123 3.79 9.77 -4.72
CA LYS A 123 3.79 11.22 -4.80
C LYS A 123 4.96 11.68 -5.67
N PRO A 124 4.76 12.63 -6.58
CA PRO A 124 5.84 13.18 -7.41
C PRO A 124 7.00 13.70 -6.54
N GLY A 125 8.23 13.34 -6.91
CA GLY A 125 9.44 13.76 -6.20
C GLY A 125 9.72 13.00 -4.90
N SER A 126 8.89 12.02 -4.53
CA SER A 126 9.13 11.21 -3.34
C SER A 126 10.24 10.18 -3.53
N SER A 127 10.84 9.73 -2.42
CA SER A 127 11.81 8.62 -2.46
C SER A 127 11.19 7.33 -3.01
N PHE A 128 9.91 7.14 -2.76
CA PHE A 128 9.16 5.99 -3.29
C PHE A 128 9.03 6.05 -4.82
N GLU A 129 8.75 7.22 -5.39
CA GLU A 129 8.78 7.39 -6.85
C GLU A 129 10.14 6.99 -7.44
N GLY A 130 11.24 7.37 -6.79
CA GLY A 130 12.58 6.99 -7.19
C GLY A 130 12.84 5.49 -7.17
N ILE A 131 12.25 4.77 -6.20
CA ILE A 131 12.30 3.30 -6.15
C ILE A 131 11.54 2.70 -7.33
N LEU A 132 10.33 3.18 -7.58
CA LEU A 132 9.46 2.66 -8.64
C LEU A 132 10.04 2.93 -10.05
N ALA A 133 10.60 4.09 -10.28
CA ALA A 133 11.20 4.47 -11.57
C ALA A 133 12.35 3.54 -12.01
N ARG A 134 13.04 2.93 -11.04
CA ARG A 134 14.09 1.94 -11.32
C ARG A 134 13.58 0.52 -11.55
N ARG A 135 12.31 0.26 -11.27
CA ARG A 135 11.71 -1.09 -11.29
C ARG A 135 10.63 -1.26 -12.33
N GLY A 136 9.99 -0.20 -12.71
CA GLY A 136 8.86 -0.23 -13.60
C GLY A 136 8.86 0.94 -14.58
N ARG A 137 7.86 0.93 -15.44
CA ARG A 137 7.60 1.98 -16.41
C ARG A 137 6.52 2.92 -15.87
N ARG A 138 6.75 4.23 -15.99
CA ARG A 138 5.71 5.21 -15.76
C ARG A 138 4.71 5.15 -16.92
N GLU A 139 3.51 4.70 -16.64
CA GLU A 139 2.48 4.49 -17.65
C GLU A 139 1.47 5.63 -17.66
N ASP A 140 0.98 6.00 -16.47
CA ASP A 140 -0.08 7.00 -16.32
C ASP A 140 0.30 8.12 -15.37
N VAL A 141 -0.41 9.25 -15.50
CA VAL A 141 -0.40 10.35 -14.53
C VAL A 141 -1.81 10.50 -14.00
N VAL A 142 -1.97 10.50 -12.68
CA VAL A 142 -3.28 10.62 -12.02
C VAL A 142 -3.55 12.06 -11.66
N TYR A 143 -4.72 12.56 -12.06
CA TYR A 143 -5.23 13.89 -11.70
C TYR A 143 -6.42 13.71 -10.77
N LEU A 144 -6.38 14.36 -9.62
CA LEU A 144 -7.46 14.34 -8.65
C LEU A 144 -8.28 15.63 -8.73
N ARG A 145 -9.60 15.51 -8.87
CA ARG A 145 -10.53 16.64 -8.86
C ARG A 145 -11.65 16.35 -7.86
N GLN A 146 -11.84 17.27 -6.93
CA GLN A 146 -12.97 17.19 -6.00
C GLN A 146 -14.28 17.50 -6.74
N LEU A 147 -15.24 16.58 -6.66
CA LEU A 147 -16.54 16.70 -7.33
C LEU A 147 -17.64 17.19 -6.40
N MET A 148 -17.53 16.88 -5.10
CA MET A 148 -18.48 17.32 -4.09
C MET A 148 -17.81 18.33 -3.17
N LYS A 149 -18.51 19.44 -2.88
CA LYS A 149 -18.10 20.37 -1.81
C LYS A 149 -18.51 19.73 -0.48
N GLY A 150 -17.52 19.43 0.32
CA GLY A 150 -17.73 18.98 1.72
C GLY A 150 -18.27 20.11 2.58
#